data_5ebe3fa6ba3165c5e966031a580609fa
#
_entry.id   5ebe3fa6ba3165c5e966031a580609fa
#
_cell.length_a   1.000
_cell.length_b   1.000
_cell.length_c   1.000
_cell.angle_alpha   90.00
_cell.angle_beta   90.00
_cell.angle_gamma   90.00
#
_symmetry.space_group_name_H-M   'P 1'
#
loop_
_entity.id
_entity.type
_entity.pdbx_description
1 polymer ?
#
loop_
_entity_poly.entity_id
_entity_poly.type
_entity_poly.pdbx_seq_one_letter_code
_entity_poly.pdbx_strand_id
1 'polypeptide(L)'
;MTQVYAAGELSTPTRYRERAGYDKAAVHEVLDQALHCNVAFVRDGRPVSLPTMVARDGETLYVHGSTGGRFALLNGEPICVTVTLLDALVLARSWMHHSVGFRSVVAHGEARIVRDPEERLAAMRALIDKMYPGRSAESRPPTAKEDAATAIIALDLEIVSLKSRGDHVADDESDLDGPYWAGTIALTTHREPPRTAPDVPSGVAIPAALACGGIG
;
A
#
# COMPACT_ATOMS: atom_id res chain seq x y z
N MET A 1 -4.10 24.57 -8.64
CA MET A 1 -2.76 24.10 -9.07
C MET A 1 -2.60 22.68 -8.53
N THR A 2 -2.28 21.72 -9.39
CA THR A 2 -1.99 20.34 -8.98
C THR A 2 -0.73 20.32 -8.13
N GLN A 3 -0.79 19.74 -6.94
CA GLN A 3 0.37 19.58 -6.09
C GLN A 3 1.15 18.33 -6.53
N VAL A 4 2.47 18.45 -6.67
CA VAL A 4 3.35 17.38 -7.14
C VAL A 4 4.52 17.17 -6.19
N TYR A 5 4.99 15.94 -6.09
CA TYR A 5 6.29 15.64 -5.47
C TYR A 5 7.43 16.04 -6.41
N ALA A 6 8.57 16.40 -5.85
CA ALA A 6 9.74 16.71 -6.65
C ALA A 6 10.33 15.43 -7.27
N ALA A 7 10.57 15.45 -8.57
CA ALA A 7 11.34 14.39 -9.22
C ALA A 7 12.81 14.46 -8.77
N GLY A 8 13.39 13.34 -8.41
CA GLY A 8 14.76 13.22 -7.96
C GLY A 8 15.41 11.92 -8.46
N GLU A 9 16.68 11.73 -8.14
CA GLU A 9 17.42 10.55 -8.60
C GLU A 9 16.75 9.23 -8.18
N LEU A 10 16.34 9.11 -6.92
CA LEU A 10 15.70 7.90 -6.38
C LEU A 10 14.27 7.69 -6.89
N SER A 11 13.55 8.77 -7.24
CA SER A 11 12.15 8.71 -7.68
C SER A 11 11.98 8.71 -9.20
N THR A 12 13.05 8.87 -9.99
CA THR A 12 12.99 8.91 -11.45
C THR A 12 13.39 7.57 -12.07
N PRO A 13 12.46 6.87 -12.76
CA PRO A 13 12.79 5.62 -13.43
C PRO A 13 13.81 5.82 -14.57
N THR A 14 14.70 4.85 -14.76
CA THR A 14 15.68 4.86 -15.86
C THR A 14 15.06 4.47 -17.20
N ARG A 15 13.97 3.65 -17.19
CA ARG A 15 13.23 3.21 -18.38
C ARG A 15 11.75 3.52 -18.23
N TYR A 16 11.08 3.79 -19.36
CA TYR A 16 9.65 4.12 -19.42
C TYR A 16 9.30 5.30 -18.49
N ARG A 17 10.06 6.38 -18.63
CA ARG A 17 9.89 7.61 -17.81
C ARG A 17 8.50 8.20 -17.94
N GLU A 18 7.86 8.02 -19.09
CA GLU A 18 6.49 8.44 -19.38
C GLU A 18 5.43 7.73 -18.50
N ARG A 19 5.79 6.63 -17.87
CA ARG A 19 4.91 5.90 -16.90
C ARG A 19 5.07 6.39 -15.48
N ALA A 20 6.02 7.29 -15.22
CA ALA A 20 6.20 7.89 -13.91
C ALA A 20 5.29 9.10 -13.72
N GLY A 21 4.67 9.19 -12.57
CA GLY A 21 3.87 10.31 -12.12
C GLY A 21 4.30 10.79 -10.75
N TYR A 22 4.09 12.07 -10.49
CA TYR A 22 4.44 12.73 -9.22
C TYR A 22 3.26 13.50 -8.63
N ASP A 23 2.09 13.39 -9.25
CA ASP A 23 0.87 14.01 -8.76
C ASP A 23 0.49 13.46 -7.40
N LYS A 24 0.32 14.33 -6.40
CA LYS A 24 0.04 13.93 -5.02
C LYS A 24 -1.30 13.21 -4.90
N ALA A 25 -2.33 13.69 -5.58
CA ALA A 25 -3.65 13.08 -5.50
C ALA A 25 -3.64 11.66 -6.05
N ALA A 26 -2.97 11.43 -7.20
CA ALA A 26 -2.84 10.11 -7.80
C ALA A 26 -1.99 9.15 -6.92
N VAL A 27 -0.92 9.65 -6.30
CA VAL A 27 -0.12 8.89 -5.32
C VAL A 27 -0.97 8.51 -4.11
N HIS A 28 -1.69 9.48 -3.53
CA HIS A 28 -2.55 9.26 -2.37
C HIS A 28 -3.66 8.25 -2.67
N GLU A 29 -4.27 8.32 -3.85
CA GLU A 29 -5.28 7.36 -4.29
C GLU A 29 -4.76 5.91 -4.24
N VAL A 30 -3.57 5.65 -4.76
CA VAL A 30 -2.96 4.31 -4.73
C VAL A 30 -2.62 3.89 -3.31
N LEU A 31 -2.04 4.79 -2.51
CA LEU A 31 -1.73 4.52 -1.11
C LEU A 31 -2.99 4.25 -0.28
N ASP A 32 -4.08 4.97 -0.56
CA ASP A 32 -5.34 4.83 0.16
C ASP A 32 -6.12 3.56 -0.24
N GLN A 33 -5.91 3.02 -1.42
CA GLN A 33 -6.47 1.73 -1.85
C GLN A 33 -5.69 0.53 -1.29
N ALA A 34 -4.36 0.64 -1.13
CA ALA A 34 -3.52 -0.47 -0.70
C ALA A 34 -3.71 -0.80 0.78
N LEU A 35 -3.93 -2.07 1.11
CA LEU A 35 -4.03 -2.56 2.50
C LEU A 35 -2.67 -2.93 3.09
N HIS A 36 -1.69 -3.25 2.25
CA HIS A 36 -0.35 -3.64 2.68
C HIS A 36 0.71 -2.98 1.81
N CYS A 37 1.92 -2.94 2.35
CA CYS A 37 3.12 -2.50 1.66
C CYS A 37 4.28 -3.46 1.93
N ASN A 38 5.35 -3.29 1.18
CA ASN A 38 6.65 -3.86 1.51
C ASN A 38 7.56 -2.73 2.01
N VAL A 39 8.13 -2.91 3.19
CA VAL A 39 9.15 -2.01 3.75
C VAL A 39 10.51 -2.64 3.52
N ALA A 40 11.33 -2.03 2.69
CA ALA A 40 12.68 -2.48 2.37
C ALA A 40 13.72 -1.60 3.07
N PHE A 41 14.77 -2.23 3.60
CA PHE A 41 15.90 -1.60 4.26
C PHE A 41 17.14 -2.50 4.18
N VAL A 42 18.30 -1.98 4.57
CA VAL A 42 19.54 -2.76 4.64
C VAL A 42 19.85 -3.09 6.10
N ARG A 43 20.14 -4.34 6.39
CA ARG A 43 20.59 -4.81 7.71
C ARG A 43 21.84 -5.65 7.58
N ASP A 44 22.90 -5.30 8.28
CA ASP A 44 24.19 -5.99 8.25
C ASP A 44 24.69 -6.20 6.79
N GLY A 45 24.58 -5.15 5.97
CA GLY A 45 24.94 -5.16 4.55
C GLY A 45 24.02 -6.00 3.64
N ARG A 46 22.91 -6.53 4.14
CA ARG A 46 21.96 -7.35 3.39
C ARG A 46 20.64 -6.64 3.20
N PRO A 47 20.03 -6.70 2.01
CA PRO A 47 18.69 -6.19 1.79
C PRO A 47 17.66 -7.05 2.53
N VAL A 48 16.71 -6.37 3.17
CA VAL A 48 15.55 -6.97 3.86
C VAL A 48 14.31 -6.32 3.29
N SER A 49 13.27 -7.10 3.04
CA SER A 49 11.95 -6.61 2.66
C SER A 49 10.89 -7.32 3.51
N LEU A 50 10.08 -6.55 4.22
CA LEU A 50 9.04 -7.09 5.11
C LEU A 50 7.67 -6.56 4.71
N PRO A 51 6.68 -7.45 4.45
CA PRO A 51 5.31 -7.03 4.25
C PRO A 51 4.67 -6.62 5.58
N THR A 52 3.89 -5.54 5.56
CA THR A 52 3.09 -5.09 6.70
C THR A 52 1.89 -4.28 6.22
N MET A 53 0.95 -4.00 7.11
CA MET A 53 -0.11 -3.03 6.85
C MET A 53 0.46 -1.62 6.73
N VAL A 54 -0.20 -0.81 5.92
CA VAL A 54 0.14 0.60 5.72
C VAL A 54 -1.10 1.46 5.84
N ALA A 55 -0.97 2.62 6.47
CA ALA A 55 -1.96 3.69 6.41
C ALA A 55 -1.27 5.01 6.13
N ARG A 56 -1.98 5.93 5.48
CA ARG A 56 -1.54 7.30 5.24
C ARG A 56 -2.42 8.25 6.07
N ASP A 57 -1.78 9.22 6.67
CA ASP A 57 -2.45 10.39 7.23
C ASP A 57 -1.70 11.64 6.75
N GLY A 58 -2.39 12.53 6.04
CA GLY A 58 -1.75 13.67 5.38
C GLY A 58 -0.61 13.25 4.44
N GLU A 59 0.59 13.73 4.71
CA GLU A 59 1.82 13.43 3.96
C GLU A 59 2.71 12.41 4.67
N THR A 60 2.17 11.61 5.59
CA THR A 60 2.94 10.62 6.35
C THR A 60 2.35 9.23 6.16
N LEU A 61 3.21 8.24 5.87
CA LEU A 61 2.88 6.82 5.91
C LEU A 61 3.20 6.25 7.29
N TYR A 62 2.29 5.44 7.80
CA TYR A 62 2.48 4.68 9.03
C TYR A 62 2.46 3.19 8.76
N VAL A 63 3.42 2.50 9.35
CA VAL A 63 3.46 1.05 9.43
C VAL A 63 3.69 0.62 10.87
N HIS A 64 3.36 -0.61 11.20
CA HIS A 64 3.52 -1.11 12.56
C HIS A 64 4.22 -2.46 12.63
N GLY A 65 4.76 -2.74 13.80
CA GLY A 65 5.36 -4.02 14.13
C GLY A 65 5.54 -4.20 15.64
N SER A 66 6.16 -5.29 16.05
CA SER A 66 6.52 -5.51 17.46
C SER A 66 7.75 -4.69 17.85
N THR A 67 7.77 -4.17 19.10
CA THR A 67 8.96 -3.53 19.67
C THR A 67 10.16 -4.48 19.81
N GLY A 68 9.93 -5.79 19.84
CA GLY A 68 10.99 -6.79 19.74
C GLY A 68 11.34 -7.18 18.30
N GLY A 69 10.68 -6.59 17.30
CA GLY A 69 10.88 -6.87 15.88
C GLY A 69 11.89 -5.95 15.20
N ARG A 70 12.15 -6.22 13.92
CA ARG A 70 13.13 -5.47 13.13
C ARG A 70 12.75 -4.01 12.91
N PHE A 71 11.46 -3.70 12.85
CA PHE A 71 10.98 -2.32 12.66
C PHE A 71 11.37 -1.39 13.81
N ALA A 72 11.43 -1.89 15.04
CA ALA A 72 11.84 -1.10 16.19
C ALA A 72 13.30 -0.60 16.11
N LEU A 73 14.09 -1.14 15.20
CA LEU A 73 15.51 -0.81 15.00
C LEU A 73 15.74 0.19 13.86
N LEU A 74 14.68 0.66 13.19
CA LEU A 74 14.79 1.46 11.97
C LEU A 74 14.85 2.97 12.20
N ASN A 75 14.84 3.45 13.45
CA ASN A 75 14.80 4.90 13.69
C ASN A 75 16.03 5.62 13.10
N GLY A 76 15.80 6.54 12.17
CA GLY A 76 16.84 7.26 11.42
C GLY A 76 17.48 6.45 10.29
N GLU A 77 17.02 5.22 10.04
CA GLU A 77 17.55 4.40 8.96
C GLU A 77 16.83 4.70 7.64
N PRO A 78 17.55 4.70 6.51
CA PRO A 78 16.93 4.82 5.20
C PRO A 78 16.07 3.60 4.89
N ILE A 79 14.83 3.85 4.48
CA ILE A 79 13.88 2.82 4.08
C ILE A 79 13.24 3.13 2.73
N CYS A 80 12.71 2.10 2.11
CA CYS A 80 11.88 2.22 0.93
C CYS A 80 10.54 1.50 1.20
N VAL A 81 9.44 2.22 1.07
CA VAL A 81 8.09 1.66 1.15
C VAL A 81 7.52 1.53 -0.25
N THR A 82 7.06 0.32 -0.59
CA THR A 82 6.47 0.04 -1.91
C THR A 82 5.08 -0.55 -1.75
N VAL A 83 4.11 0.01 -2.47
CA VAL A 83 2.78 -0.56 -2.70
C VAL A 83 2.60 -0.86 -4.17
N THR A 84 1.86 -1.93 -4.49
CA THR A 84 1.48 -2.26 -5.87
C THR A 84 0.05 -2.80 -5.90
N LEU A 85 -0.76 -2.23 -6.75
CA LEU A 85 -2.09 -2.69 -7.11
C LEU A 85 -2.00 -3.31 -8.50
N LEU A 86 -2.46 -4.54 -8.65
CA LEU A 86 -2.56 -5.22 -9.93
C LEU A 86 -3.98 -5.02 -10.46
N ASP A 87 -4.09 -4.42 -11.64
CA ASP A 87 -5.37 -4.03 -12.24
C ASP A 87 -5.78 -4.99 -13.37
N ALA A 88 -4.82 -5.60 -14.09
CA ALA A 88 -5.13 -6.53 -15.17
C ALA A 88 -3.95 -7.46 -15.53
N LEU A 89 -4.28 -8.60 -16.14
CA LEU A 89 -3.33 -9.38 -16.93
C LEU A 89 -3.45 -8.91 -18.39
N VAL A 90 -2.30 -8.69 -19.04
CA VAL A 90 -2.21 -8.30 -20.45
C VAL A 90 -1.60 -9.46 -21.21
N LEU A 91 -2.42 -10.12 -22.00
CA LEU A 91 -2.05 -11.28 -22.82
C LEU A 91 -1.86 -10.81 -24.24
N ALA A 92 -0.65 -10.90 -24.73
CA ALA A 92 -0.26 -10.44 -26.05
C ALA A 92 -0.10 -11.62 -27.03
N ARG A 93 0.11 -11.35 -28.31
CA ARG A 93 0.37 -12.38 -29.32
C ARG A 93 1.78 -12.94 -29.20
N SER A 94 2.72 -12.10 -28.76
CA SER A 94 4.12 -12.47 -28.55
C SER A 94 4.44 -12.62 -27.06
N TRP A 95 5.32 -13.53 -26.70
CA TRP A 95 5.77 -13.73 -25.32
C TRP A 95 6.38 -12.47 -24.71
N MET A 96 7.03 -11.67 -25.53
CA MET A 96 7.74 -10.47 -25.10
C MET A 96 6.79 -9.33 -24.72
N HIS A 97 5.55 -9.36 -25.20
CA HIS A 97 4.57 -8.30 -25.00
C HIS A 97 3.53 -8.61 -23.91
N HIS A 98 3.55 -9.84 -23.34
CA HIS A 98 2.77 -10.15 -22.16
C HIS A 98 3.18 -9.22 -21.00
N SER A 99 2.22 -8.76 -20.21
CA SER A 99 2.48 -7.82 -19.14
C SER A 99 1.34 -7.84 -18.10
N VAL A 100 1.41 -6.91 -17.16
CA VAL A 100 0.33 -6.60 -16.21
C VAL A 100 -0.03 -5.12 -16.27
N GLY A 101 -1.30 -4.80 -16.15
CA GLY A 101 -1.78 -3.48 -15.80
C GLY A 101 -1.59 -3.28 -14.29
N PHE A 102 -1.01 -2.17 -13.88
CA PHE A 102 -0.72 -1.92 -12.47
C PHE A 102 -0.57 -0.44 -12.14
N ARG A 103 -0.73 -0.13 -10.86
CA ARG A 103 -0.34 1.13 -10.24
C ARG A 103 0.57 0.82 -9.05
N SER A 104 1.72 1.46 -8.98
CA SER A 104 2.70 1.23 -7.91
C SER A 104 3.26 2.55 -7.41
N VAL A 105 3.30 2.72 -6.10
CA VAL A 105 3.95 3.85 -5.43
C VAL A 105 5.22 3.33 -4.75
N VAL A 106 6.30 4.09 -4.93
CA VAL A 106 7.57 3.89 -4.23
C VAL A 106 7.89 5.18 -3.49
N ALA A 107 8.04 5.08 -2.17
CA ALA A 107 8.40 6.18 -1.29
C ALA A 107 9.73 5.87 -0.59
N HIS A 108 10.68 6.80 -0.66
CA HIS A 108 11.98 6.70 0.00
C HIS A 108 12.10 7.77 1.08
N GLY A 109 12.79 7.47 2.15
CA GLY A 109 13.10 8.41 3.23
C GLY A 109 13.70 7.72 4.43
N GLU A 110 13.80 8.45 5.53
CA GLU A 110 14.28 7.93 6.80
C GLU A 110 13.10 7.50 7.68
N ALA A 111 13.19 6.32 8.25
CA ALA A 111 12.20 5.81 9.17
C ALA A 111 12.25 6.60 10.49
N ARG A 112 11.11 7.06 10.97
CA ARG A 112 10.97 7.71 12.27
C ARG A 112 10.10 6.86 13.18
N ILE A 113 10.62 6.47 14.37
CA ILE A 113 9.78 5.82 15.39
C ILE A 113 8.88 6.89 16.02
N VAL A 114 7.59 6.68 15.95
CA VAL A 114 6.60 7.57 16.54
C VAL A 114 6.60 7.37 18.06
N ARG A 115 6.93 8.43 18.80
CA ARG A 115 7.02 8.43 20.27
C ARG A 115 5.94 9.28 20.93
N ASP A 116 5.48 10.32 20.23
CA ASP A 116 4.43 11.19 20.72
C ASP A 116 3.11 10.40 20.90
N PRO A 117 2.46 10.45 22.08
CA PRO A 117 1.28 9.65 22.36
C PRO A 117 0.07 9.99 21.49
N GLU A 118 -0.10 11.26 21.10
CA GLU A 118 -1.22 11.68 20.26
C GLU A 118 -1.02 11.19 18.84
N GLU A 119 0.17 11.36 18.27
CA GLU A 119 0.54 10.84 16.96
C GLU A 119 0.44 9.31 16.92
N ARG A 120 0.90 8.61 17.97
CA ARG A 120 0.77 7.15 18.06
C ARG A 120 -0.68 6.70 17.99
N LEU A 121 -1.55 7.36 18.75
CA LEU A 121 -2.97 7.03 18.76
C LEU A 121 -3.62 7.31 17.40
N ALA A 122 -3.28 8.43 16.77
CA ALA A 122 -3.74 8.78 15.43
C ALA A 122 -3.29 7.74 14.39
N ALA A 123 -2.01 7.36 14.39
CA ALA A 123 -1.47 6.34 13.50
C ALA A 123 -2.14 4.97 13.68
N MET A 124 -2.39 4.55 14.93
CA MET A 124 -3.11 3.30 15.21
C MET A 124 -4.56 3.36 14.69
N ARG A 125 -5.25 4.48 14.89
CA ARG A 125 -6.59 4.69 14.33
C ARG A 125 -6.58 4.60 12.81
N ALA A 126 -5.64 5.30 12.16
CA ALA A 126 -5.50 5.26 10.71
C ALA A 126 -5.27 3.84 10.19
N LEU A 127 -4.43 3.03 10.85
CA LEU A 127 -4.19 1.64 10.50
C LEU A 127 -5.44 0.76 10.66
N ILE A 128 -6.23 0.95 11.72
CA ILE A 128 -7.46 0.18 11.95
C ILE A 128 -8.57 0.62 10.98
N ASP A 129 -8.76 1.93 10.79
CA ASP A 129 -9.79 2.47 9.90
C ASP A 129 -9.45 2.22 8.42
N LYS A 130 -8.19 1.98 8.11
CA LYS A 130 -7.74 1.49 6.82
C LYS A 130 -8.28 0.10 6.48
N MET A 131 -8.41 -0.78 7.46
CA MET A 131 -9.01 -2.10 7.27
C MET A 131 -10.50 -1.97 6.95
N TYR A 132 -11.18 -1.12 7.69
CA TYR A 132 -12.59 -0.79 7.50
C TYR A 132 -12.89 0.60 8.10
N PRO A 133 -13.44 1.56 7.33
CA PRO A 133 -13.73 2.91 7.80
C PRO A 133 -14.59 2.93 9.06
N GLY A 134 -14.15 3.64 10.09
CA GLY A 134 -14.84 3.75 11.37
C GLY A 134 -14.62 2.59 12.34
N ARG A 135 -13.85 1.56 11.97
CA ARG A 135 -13.64 0.37 12.81
C ARG A 135 -12.93 0.70 14.14
N SER A 136 -12.10 1.72 14.19
CA SER A 136 -11.44 2.15 15.41
C SER A 136 -12.40 2.61 16.51
N ALA A 137 -13.55 3.16 16.12
CA ALA A 137 -14.60 3.57 17.05
C ALA A 137 -15.46 2.38 17.56
N GLU A 138 -15.45 1.26 16.85
CA GLU A 138 -16.24 0.05 17.16
C GLU A 138 -15.41 -1.04 17.85
N SER A 139 -14.16 -0.74 18.19
CA SER A 139 -13.27 -1.65 18.90
C SER A 139 -12.55 -0.91 20.03
N ARG A 140 -12.19 -1.64 21.08
CA ARG A 140 -11.49 -1.00 22.19
C ARG A 140 -10.10 -0.51 21.78
N PRO A 141 -9.64 0.64 22.30
CA PRO A 141 -8.28 1.10 22.10
C PRO A 141 -7.26 0.16 22.75
N PRO A 142 -5.96 0.27 22.38
CA PRO A 142 -4.92 -0.54 22.98
C PRO A 142 -4.78 -0.26 24.48
N THR A 143 -4.48 -1.30 25.24
CA THR A 143 -4.02 -1.13 26.62
C THR A 143 -2.59 -0.58 26.63
N ALA A 144 -2.15 -0.02 27.77
CA ALA A 144 -0.77 0.45 27.93
C ALA A 144 0.29 -0.62 27.59
N LYS A 145 -0.01 -1.91 27.90
CA LYS A 145 0.88 -3.03 27.58
C LYS A 145 0.94 -3.30 26.07
N GLU A 146 -0.20 -3.28 25.39
CA GLU A 146 -0.28 -3.47 23.94
C GLU A 146 0.39 -2.31 23.19
N ASP A 147 0.15 -1.07 23.63
CA ASP A 147 0.83 0.10 23.08
C ASP A 147 2.35 0.02 23.24
N ALA A 148 2.83 -0.30 24.45
CA ALA A 148 4.26 -0.46 24.71
C ALA A 148 4.90 -1.62 23.91
N ALA A 149 4.15 -2.63 23.52
CA ALA A 149 4.62 -3.75 22.71
C ALA A 149 4.61 -3.46 21.20
N THR A 150 4.03 -2.33 20.78
CA THR A 150 3.85 -1.97 19.37
C THR A 150 4.81 -0.85 18.96
N ALA A 151 5.65 -1.10 17.96
CA ALA A 151 6.43 -0.08 17.29
C ALA A 151 5.61 0.52 16.15
N ILE A 152 5.43 1.84 16.15
CA ILE A 152 4.86 2.60 15.03
C ILE A 152 5.99 3.33 14.34
N ILE A 153 6.11 3.14 13.03
CA ILE A 153 7.12 3.78 12.18
C ILE A 153 6.40 4.70 11.21
N ALA A 154 6.88 5.93 11.14
CA ALA A 154 6.45 6.94 10.19
C ALA A 154 7.49 7.11 9.08
N LEU A 155 7.01 7.39 7.86
CA LEU A 155 7.79 7.82 6.71
C LEU A 155 7.10 9.02 6.08
N ASP A 156 7.75 10.17 6.07
CA ASP A 156 7.21 11.36 5.43
C ASP A 156 7.34 11.26 3.90
N LEU A 157 6.28 11.67 3.18
CA LEU A 157 6.18 11.56 1.73
C LEU A 157 6.88 12.74 1.04
N GLU A 158 8.19 12.64 0.86
CA GLU A 158 9.02 13.66 0.18
C GLU A 158 9.57 13.15 -1.14
N ILE A 159 10.20 11.97 -1.15
CA ILE A 159 10.81 11.35 -2.32
C ILE A 159 9.89 10.22 -2.77
N VAL A 160 8.92 10.54 -3.61
CA VAL A 160 7.86 9.62 -4.01
C VAL A 160 7.69 9.60 -5.51
N SER A 161 7.41 8.42 -6.05
CA SER A 161 6.99 8.25 -7.43
C SER A 161 5.82 7.28 -7.54
N LEU A 162 4.91 7.58 -8.45
CA LEU A 162 3.90 6.66 -8.96
C LEU A 162 4.38 6.11 -10.30
N LYS A 163 4.26 4.81 -10.49
CA LYS A 163 4.43 4.19 -11.81
C LYS A 163 3.16 3.43 -12.15
N SER A 164 2.62 3.68 -13.34
CA SER A 164 1.43 3.00 -13.81
C SER A 164 1.59 2.48 -15.24
N ARG A 165 0.90 1.40 -15.53
CA ARG A 165 0.68 0.86 -16.85
C ARG A 165 -0.78 0.46 -16.98
N GLY A 166 -1.44 0.97 -17.99
CA GLY A 166 -2.81 0.55 -18.34
C GLY A 166 -2.88 -0.90 -18.83
N ASP A 167 -4.06 -1.33 -19.12
CA ASP A 167 -4.41 -2.71 -19.49
C ASP A 167 -4.41 -2.97 -21.00
N HIS A 168 -3.91 -2.04 -21.83
CA HIS A 168 -3.89 -2.22 -23.27
C HIS A 168 -2.81 -3.21 -23.74
N VAL A 169 -3.15 -4.00 -24.76
CA VAL A 169 -2.19 -4.83 -25.49
C VAL A 169 -1.38 -3.94 -26.44
N ALA A 170 -0.07 -4.16 -26.50
CA ALA A 170 0.84 -3.43 -27.37
C ALA A 170 1.77 -4.44 -28.09
N ASP A 171 1.21 -5.12 -29.10
CA ASP A 171 1.95 -6.01 -29.97
C ASP A 171 2.69 -5.23 -31.07
N ASP A 172 3.74 -5.81 -31.63
CA ASP A 172 4.36 -5.29 -32.84
C ASP A 172 3.43 -5.48 -34.05
N GLU A 173 3.55 -4.58 -35.03
CA GLU A 173 2.70 -4.60 -36.23
C GLU A 173 2.79 -5.93 -36.98
N SER A 174 3.97 -6.55 -37.01
CA SER A 174 4.22 -7.86 -37.63
C SER A 174 3.45 -9.02 -36.97
N ASP A 175 2.98 -8.87 -35.72
CA ASP A 175 2.28 -9.92 -35.00
C ASP A 175 0.74 -9.79 -35.13
N LEU A 176 0.24 -8.65 -35.64
CA LEU A 176 -1.19 -8.36 -35.65
C LEU A 176 -2.01 -9.33 -36.50
N ASP A 177 -1.44 -9.78 -37.63
CA ASP A 177 -2.07 -10.73 -38.56
C ASP A 177 -1.84 -12.21 -38.19
N GLY A 178 -1.14 -12.46 -37.04
CA GLY A 178 -0.82 -13.81 -36.57
C GLY A 178 -2.05 -14.55 -36.03
N PRO A 179 -1.96 -15.89 -35.90
CA PRO A 179 -3.10 -16.75 -35.49
C PRO A 179 -3.34 -16.74 -33.97
N TYR A 180 -2.65 -15.92 -33.20
CA TYR A 180 -2.69 -15.92 -31.74
C TYR A 180 -3.71 -14.90 -31.22
N TRP A 181 -4.48 -15.32 -30.22
CA TRP A 181 -5.39 -14.42 -29.52
C TRP A 181 -4.61 -13.46 -28.63
N ALA A 182 -5.12 -12.23 -28.47
CA ALA A 182 -4.62 -11.24 -27.53
C ALA A 182 -5.77 -10.49 -26.85
N GLY A 183 -5.58 -10.08 -25.61
CA GLY A 183 -6.59 -9.36 -24.84
C GLY A 183 -6.17 -9.16 -23.40
N THR A 184 -7.11 -8.71 -22.56
CA THR A 184 -6.85 -8.41 -21.15
C THR A 184 -7.84 -9.15 -20.24
N ILE A 185 -7.39 -9.42 -19.01
CA ILE A 185 -8.23 -9.96 -17.94
C ILE A 185 -8.12 -8.99 -16.77
N ALA A 186 -9.21 -8.30 -16.45
CA ALA A 186 -9.26 -7.41 -15.30
C ALA A 186 -9.08 -8.19 -13.99
N LEU A 187 -8.32 -7.63 -13.07
CA LEU A 187 -8.16 -8.14 -11.71
C LEU A 187 -8.90 -7.23 -10.75
N THR A 188 -9.81 -7.79 -9.97
CA THR A 188 -10.60 -7.07 -8.98
C THR A 188 -10.49 -7.75 -7.62
N THR A 189 -10.41 -6.95 -6.57
CA THR A 189 -10.45 -7.45 -5.19
C THR A 189 -11.87 -7.36 -4.67
N HIS A 190 -12.42 -8.46 -4.20
CA HIS A 190 -13.73 -8.51 -3.54
C HIS A 190 -13.59 -8.64 -2.04
N ARG A 191 -14.52 -8.04 -1.32
CA ARG A 191 -14.75 -8.32 0.09
C ARG A 191 -15.94 -9.26 0.21
N GLU A 192 -15.70 -10.44 0.78
CA GLU A 192 -16.76 -11.39 1.08
C GLU A 192 -17.62 -10.89 2.27
N PRO A 193 -18.86 -11.35 2.42
CA PRO A 193 -19.66 -11.06 3.59
C PRO A 193 -18.93 -11.42 4.88
N PRO A 194 -19.05 -10.62 5.95
CA PRO A 194 -18.36 -10.87 7.20
C PRO A 194 -18.81 -12.18 7.83
N ARG A 195 -17.85 -12.90 8.42
CA ARG A 195 -18.10 -14.12 9.19
C ARG A 195 -17.84 -13.83 10.67
N THR A 196 -18.86 -13.99 11.50
CA THR A 196 -18.74 -13.80 12.95
C THR A 196 -17.80 -14.85 13.53
N ALA A 197 -16.88 -14.43 14.38
CA ALA A 197 -16.02 -15.37 15.10
C ALA A 197 -16.83 -16.24 16.08
N PRO A 198 -16.47 -17.51 16.27
CA PRO A 198 -17.28 -18.46 17.04
C PRO A 198 -17.42 -18.14 18.52
N ASP A 199 -16.52 -17.31 19.05
CA ASP A 199 -16.47 -16.87 20.45
C ASP A 199 -17.17 -15.52 20.71
N VAL A 200 -17.80 -14.94 19.68
CA VAL A 200 -18.62 -13.73 19.84
C VAL A 200 -19.90 -14.10 20.59
N PRO A 201 -20.23 -13.44 21.73
CA PRO A 201 -21.43 -13.73 22.48
C PRO A 201 -22.71 -13.56 21.66
N SER A 202 -23.71 -14.42 21.92
CA SER A 202 -25.02 -14.30 21.30
C SER A 202 -25.64 -12.94 21.67
N GLY A 203 -26.08 -12.17 20.67
CA GLY A 203 -26.65 -10.83 20.85
C GLY A 203 -25.70 -9.70 20.49
N VAL A 204 -24.43 -9.95 20.25
CA VAL A 204 -23.52 -8.96 19.64
C VAL A 204 -23.71 -9.02 18.12
N ALA A 205 -24.35 -7.98 17.58
CA ALA A 205 -24.65 -7.90 16.15
C ALA A 205 -23.40 -7.53 15.34
N ILE A 206 -23.37 -7.97 14.08
CA ILE A 206 -22.43 -7.43 13.09
C ILE A 206 -22.72 -5.94 12.93
N PRO A 207 -21.71 -5.05 13.02
CA PRO A 207 -21.91 -3.62 12.80
C PRO A 207 -22.62 -3.35 11.47
N ALA A 208 -23.58 -2.42 11.48
CA ALA A 208 -24.42 -2.13 10.31
C ALA A 208 -23.59 -1.79 9.05
N ALA A 209 -22.49 -1.07 9.24
CA ALA A 209 -21.57 -0.76 8.15
C ALA A 209 -20.99 -2.01 7.47
N LEU A 210 -20.67 -3.06 8.23
CA LEU A 210 -20.16 -4.34 7.71
C LEU A 210 -21.26 -5.21 7.12
N ALA A 211 -22.50 -5.11 7.64
CA ALA A 211 -23.63 -5.94 7.21
C ALA A 211 -24.13 -5.56 5.79
N CYS A 212 -23.92 -4.32 5.35
CA CYS A 212 -24.39 -3.81 4.07
C CYS A 212 -23.48 -4.21 2.86
N GLY A 213 -22.52 -5.10 3.04
CA GLY A 213 -21.67 -5.61 1.95
C GLY A 213 -20.97 -4.51 1.19
N GLY A 214 -19.74 -4.19 1.60
CA GLY A 214 -18.74 -3.51 0.82
C GLY A 214 -19.13 -2.27 0.05
N ILE A 215 -18.64 -1.14 0.49
CA ILE A 215 -18.36 -0.02 -0.41
C ILE A 215 -17.23 -0.52 -1.34
N GLY A 216 -17.54 -0.63 -2.65
CA GLY A 216 -16.59 -1.00 -3.68
C GLY A 216 -15.43 -0.04 -3.80
#